data_88449cf99ed90012c22db14fd568a317
#
_entry.id   88449cf99ed90012c22db14fd568a317
#
_cell.length_a   1.000
_cell.length_b   1.000
_cell.length_c   1.000
_cell.angle_alpha   90.00
_cell.angle_beta   90.00
_cell.angle_gamma   90.00
#
_symmetry.space_group_name_H-M   'P 1'
#
loop_
_entity.id
_entity.type
_entity.pdbx_description
1 polymer ?
#
loop_
_entity_poly.entity_id
_entity_poly.type
_entity_poly.pdbx_seq_one_letter_code
_entity_poly.pdbx_strand_id
1 'polypeptide(L)'
;MRYLREQGLDSQLLSFELTLPQIRDISKAVPAEVLIYGRLPLMLMENCVMKNRTGICACQTGTVRLVDRVGEEFPVVKDPGTCRNVLLNGKKLYLLDKKDAFRGMGLWALRLQFTTENPSEIDKVLMDYQGRAVFDAGSYTRGLYSRGVE
;
A
#
# COMPACT_ATOMS: atom_id res chain seq x y z
N MET A 1 16.14 0.19 14.06
CA MET A 1 15.04 -0.21 14.98
C MET A 1 15.26 0.25 16.43
N ARG A 2 16.44 0.04 17.07
CA ARG A 2 16.71 0.51 18.45
C ARG A 2 16.49 2.01 18.59
N TYR A 3 17.05 2.81 17.70
CA TYR A 3 16.87 4.28 17.67
C TYR A 3 15.38 4.69 17.67
N LEU A 4 14.53 4.03 16.87
CA LEU A 4 13.10 4.35 16.82
C LEU A 4 12.40 4.13 18.17
N ARG A 5 12.78 3.05 18.86
CA ARG A 5 12.27 2.79 20.21
C ARG A 5 12.70 3.87 21.20
N GLU A 6 13.95 4.31 21.13
CA GLU A 6 14.48 5.40 21.97
C GLU A 6 13.78 6.74 21.70
N GLN A 7 13.28 6.94 20.47
CA GLN A 7 12.45 8.10 20.11
C GLN A 7 10.96 7.94 20.49
N GLY A 8 10.58 6.86 21.16
CA GLY A 8 9.21 6.64 21.64
C GLY A 8 8.21 6.21 20.56
N LEU A 9 8.67 5.64 19.45
CA LEU A 9 7.76 5.07 18.44
C LEU A 9 7.13 3.77 18.95
N ASP A 10 5.80 3.69 18.85
CA ASP A 10 5.02 2.54 19.30
C ASP A 10 5.02 1.38 18.30
N SER A 11 5.12 1.66 16.99
CA SER A 11 5.20 0.66 15.93
C SER A 11 5.91 1.19 14.70
N GLN A 12 6.26 0.30 13.78
CA GLN A 12 6.87 0.65 12.49
C GLN A 12 6.32 -0.21 11.36
N LEU A 13 5.85 0.45 10.29
CA LEU A 13 5.61 -0.22 9.03
C LEU A 13 6.95 -0.43 8.30
N LEU A 14 7.28 -1.69 8.02
CA LEU A 14 8.46 -2.04 7.24
C LEU A 14 8.27 -1.64 5.78
N SER A 15 9.37 -1.27 5.12
CA SER A 15 9.32 -0.95 3.69
C SER A 15 8.80 -2.13 2.88
N PHE A 16 7.92 -1.85 1.95
CA PHE A 16 7.42 -2.83 0.97
C PHE A 16 8.48 -3.22 -0.09
N GLU A 17 9.67 -2.62 -0.04
CA GLU A 17 10.83 -2.95 -0.85
C GLU A 17 11.69 -4.06 -0.25
N LEU A 18 11.46 -4.43 1.01
CA LEU A 18 12.16 -5.52 1.67
C LEU A 18 11.69 -6.88 1.16
N THR A 19 12.63 -7.79 0.99
CA THR A 19 12.34 -9.21 0.70
C THR A 19 11.93 -9.96 1.97
N LEU A 20 11.25 -11.10 1.83
CA LEU A 20 10.90 -11.96 2.96
C LEU A 20 12.10 -12.35 3.84
N PRO A 21 13.28 -12.73 3.29
CA PRO A 21 14.46 -12.96 4.13
C PRO A 21 14.90 -11.73 4.92
N GLN A 22 14.92 -10.54 4.31
CA GLN A 22 15.26 -9.30 5.01
C GLN A 22 14.27 -8.98 6.13
N ILE A 23 12.96 -9.18 5.89
CA ILE A 23 11.91 -8.99 6.91
C ILE A 23 12.11 -9.97 8.07
N ARG A 24 12.46 -11.23 7.78
CA ARG A 24 12.73 -12.24 8.81
C ARG A 24 13.93 -11.85 9.66
N ASP A 25 15.01 -11.42 9.04
CA ASP A 25 16.32 -11.25 9.68
C ASP A 25 16.50 -9.87 10.34
N ILE A 26 15.68 -8.88 9.99
CA ILE A 26 15.74 -7.56 10.61
C ILE A 26 15.33 -7.62 12.10
N SER A 27 16.12 -6.98 12.96
CA SER A 27 15.80 -6.85 14.38
C SER A 27 14.57 -5.98 14.60
N LYS A 28 13.56 -6.49 15.30
CA LYS A 28 12.30 -5.81 15.59
C LYS A 28 12.28 -5.29 17.03
N ALA A 29 12.99 -4.19 17.27
CA ALA A 29 13.05 -3.55 18.58
C ALA A 29 11.75 -2.80 18.96
N VAL A 30 10.89 -2.50 17.98
CA VAL A 30 9.52 -2.01 18.12
C VAL A 30 8.58 -2.94 17.36
N PRO A 31 7.28 -3.00 17.72
CA PRO A 31 6.27 -3.72 16.95
C PRO A 31 6.36 -3.39 15.47
N ALA A 32 6.57 -4.40 14.62
CA ALA A 32 6.78 -4.24 13.20
C ALA A 32 5.57 -4.75 12.41
N GLU A 33 5.17 -3.97 11.41
CA GLU A 33 4.07 -4.27 10.51
C GLU A 33 4.58 -4.46 9.08
N VAL A 34 3.90 -5.26 8.28
CA VAL A 34 4.13 -5.36 6.84
C VAL A 34 2.83 -5.14 6.08
N LEU A 35 2.92 -4.49 4.92
CA LEU A 35 1.80 -4.29 4.03
C LEU A 35 1.57 -5.55 3.20
N ILE A 36 0.34 -6.12 3.25
CA ILE A 36 -0.02 -7.30 2.48
C ILE A 36 -1.16 -7.07 1.48
N TYR A 37 -1.82 -5.92 1.57
CA TYR A 37 -2.87 -5.52 0.63
C TYR A 37 -2.92 -4.00 0.47
N GLY A 38 -3.13 -3.54 -0.76
CA GLY A 38 -3.40 -2.15 -1.09
C GLY A 38 -2.55 -1.60 -2.22
N ARG A 39 -2.79 -0.35 -2.60
CA ARG A 39 -2.00 0.31 -3.64
C ARG A 39 -0.76 0.96 -3.04
N LEU A 40 0.39 0.65 -3.62
CA LEU A 40 1.67 1.23 -3.21
C LEU A 40 1.76 2.67 -3.72
N PRO A 41 2.23 3.63 -2.91
CA PRO A 41 2.55 4.96 -3.37
C PRO A 41 3.80 4.92 -4.27
N LEU A 42 3.69 5.51 -5.46
CA LEU A 42 4.79 5.60 -6.42
C LEU A 42 5.46 6.98 -6.37
N MET A 43 4.65 8.03 -6.19
CA MET A 43 5.16 9.40 -6.23
C MET A 43 4.29 10.33 -5.40
N LEU A 44 4.93 11.21 -4.64
CA LEU A 44 4.31 12.38 -4.03
C LEU A 44 4.58 13.59 -4.93
N MET A 45 3.50 14.23 -5.38
CA MET A 45 3.57 15.38 -6.29
C MET A 45 3.19 16.66 -5.54
N GLU A 46 4.08 17.65 -5.54
CA GLU A 46 3.81 18.97 -4.95
C GLU A 46 2.77 19.75 -5.75
N ASN A 47 2.68 19.50 -7.06
CA ASN A 47 1.70 20.12 -7.95
C ASN A 47 0.39 19.34 -7.98
N CYS A 48 -0.72 20.05 -7.85
CA CYS A 48 -2.05 19.48 -8.01
C CYS A 48 -2.34 19.19 -9.48
N VAL A 49 -2.32 17.91 -9.86
CA VAL A 49 -2.59 17.44 -11.24
C VAL A 49 -3.96 17.90 -11.73
N MET A 50 -4.96 17.92 -10.85
CA MET A 50 -6.32 18.39 -11.18
C MET A 50 -6.34 19.86 -11.55
N LYS A 51 -5.77 20.70 -10.69
CA LYS A 51 -5.72 22.16 -10.90
C LYS A 51 -4.93 22.51 -12.15
N ASN A 52 -3.82 21.81 -12.40
CA ASN A 52 -2.99 22.05 -13.59
C ASN A 52 -3.73 21.75 -14.89
N ARG A 53 -4.62 20.75 -14.89
CA ARG A 53 -5.39 20.38 -16.08
C ARG A 53 -6.62 21.25 -16.31
N THR A 54 -7.33 21.61 -15.26
CA THR A 54 -8.66 22.24 -15.35
C THR A 54 -8.69 23.70 -14.91
N GLY A 55 -7.60 24.20 -14.30
CA GLY A 55 -7.55 25.51 -13.65
C GLY A 55 -8.31 25.57 -12.32
N ILE A 56 -9.11 24.56 -11.99
CA ILE A 56 -9.99 24.51 -10.82
C ILE A 56 -9.56 23.38 -9.90
N CYS A 57 -9.58 23.65 -8.58
CA CYS A 57 -9.37 22.61 -7.57
C CYS A 57 -10.63 21.74 -7.45
N ALA A 58 -10.63 20.57 -8.05
CA ALA A 58 -11.74 19.60 -8.02
C ALA A 58 -11.38 18.31 -7.26
N CYS A 59 -10.44 18.37 -6.33
CA CYS A 59 -9.95 17.19 -5.59
C CYS A 59 -10.97 16.54 -4.64
N GLN A 60 -12.17 17.12 -4.50
CA GLN A 60 -13.26 16.56 -3.71
C GLN A 60 -14.29 15.80 -4.57
N THR A 61 -14.22 15.88 -5.90
CA THR A 61 -15.30 15.42 -6.78
C THR A 61 -15.01 14.13 -7.53
N GLY A 62 -13.92 13.46 -7.28
CA GLY A 62 -13.65 12.18 -7.95
C GLY A 62 -12.20 11.72 -7.90
N THR A 63 -11.99 10.46 -8.28
CA THR A 63 -10.67 9.88 -8.45
C THR A 63 -10.12 10.26 -9.82
N VAL A 64 -8.99 10.95 -9.85
CA VAL A 64 -8.23 11.18 -11.09
C VAL A 64 -7.35 9.98 -11.36
N ARG A 65 -7.15 9.67 -12.62
CA ARG A 65 -6.24 8.62 -13.07
C ARG A 65 -5.29 9.19 -14.10
N LEU A 66 -4.04 8.84 -13.99
CA LEU A 66 -3.07 8.99 -15.06
C LEU A 66 -3.02 7.68 -15.83
N VAL A 67 -2.90 7.77 -17.14
CA VAL A 67 -2.82 6.60 -18.01
C VAL A 67 -1.47 6.66 -18.71
N ASP A 68 -0.72 5.56 -18.66
CA ASP A 68 0.57 5.46 -19.36
C ASP A 68 0.40 5.11 -20.85
N ARG A 69 1.53 4.95 -21.55
CA ARG A 69 1.55 4.67 -22.98
C ARG A 69 1.01 3.28 -23.36
N VAL A 70 0.92 2.36 -22.39
CA VAL A 70 0.40 1.00 -22.60
C VAL A 70 -1.03 0.84 -22.09
N GLY A 71 -1.65 1.93 -21.59
CA GLY A 71 -3.03 1.94 -21.11
C GLY A 71 -3.20 1.55 -19.65
N GLU A 72 -2.11 1.41 -18.86
CA GLU A 72 -2.23 1.15 -17.43
C GLU A 72 -2.70 2.42 -16.69
N GLU A 73 -3.69 2.25 -15.82
CA GLU A 73 -4.30 3.35 -15.06
C GLU A 73 -3.70 3.46 -13.64
N PHE A 74 -3.19 4.64 -13.32
CA PHE A 74 -2.60 4.96 -12.03
C PHE A 74 -3.51 5.94 -11.27
N PRO A 75 -4.18 5.52 -10.20
CA PRO A 75 -5.00 6.43 -9.41
C PRO A 75 -4.16 7.53 -8.76
N VAL A 76 -4.70 8.74 -8.78
CA VAL A 76 -4.16 9.90 -8.09
C VAL A 76 -5.09 10.27 -6.96
N VAL A 77 -4.58 10.28 -5.76
CA VAL A 77 -5.34 10.66 -4.56
C VAL A 77 -4.76 11.93 -3.94
N LYS A 78 -5.61 12.69 -3.27
CA LYS A 78 -5.17 13.86 -2.53
C LYS A 78 -4.44 13.42 -1.26
N ASP A 79 -3.30 14.05 -0.97
CA ASP A 79 -2.64 13.91 0.32
C ASP A 79 -3.45 14.66 1.40
N PRO A 80 -3.86 13.98 2.49
CA PRO A 80 -4.67 14.60 3.52
C PRO A 80 -4.02 15.87 4.10
N GLY A 81 -4.82 16.94 4.23
CA GLY A 81 -4.38 18.20 4.83
C GLY A 81 -3.52 19.10 3.94
N THR A 82 -3.18 18.67 2.72
CA THR A 82 -2.34 19.44 1.78
C THR A 82 -2.99 19.57 0.40
N CYS A 83 -2.37 20.37 -0.49
CA CYS A 83 -2.72 20.38 -1.93
C CYS A 83 -1.83 19.45 -2.76
N ARG A 84 -1.07 18.56 -2.13
CA ARG A 84 -0.27 17.54 -2.80
C ARG A 84 -1.13 16.40 -3.31
N ASN A 85 -0.59 15.68 -4.27
CA ASN A 85 -1.21 14.46 -4.78
C ASN A 85 -0.26 13.29 -4.62
N VAL A 86 -0.81 12.13 -4.33
CA VAL A 86 -0.08 10.85 -4.30
C VAL A 86 -0.50 10.04 -5.52
N LEU A 87 0.45 9.69 -6.36
CA LEU A 87 0.27 8.73 -7.44
C LEU A 87 0.38 7.34 -6.86
N LEU A 88 -0.64 6.52 -7.06
CA LEU A 88 -0.68 5.14 -6.59
C LEU A 88 -0.39 4.17 -7.74
N ASN A 89 0.16 3.00 -7.41
CA ASN A 89 0.36 1.94 -8.39
C ASN A 89 -0.98 1.51 -9.02
N GLY A 90 -0.98 1.30 -10.32
CA GLY A 90 -2.13 0.80 -11.08
C GLY A 90 -2.59 -0.56 -10.57
N LYS A 91 -1.66 -1.45 -10.23
CA LYS A 91 -1.94 -2.76 -9.66
C LYS A 91 -1.89 -2.73 -8.14
N LYS A 92 -2.88 -3.36 -7.49
CA LYS A 92 -2.88 -3.54 -6.03
C LYS A 92 -1.84 -4.57 -5.62
N LEU A 93 -1.12 -4.32 -4.53
CA LEU A 93 -0.40 -5.37 -3.83
C LEU A 93 -1.43 -6.36 -3.26
N TYR A 94 -1.24 -7.64 -3.52
CA TYR A 94 -2.10 -8.70 -3.00
C TYR A 94 -1.26 -9.89 -2.53
N LEU A 95 -1.27 -10.15 -1.24
CA LEU A 95 -0.55 -11.22 -0.56
C LEU A 95 -1.42 -11.95 0.47
N LEU A 96 -2.75 -11.80 0.39
CA LEU A 96 -3.67 -12.45 1.36
C LEU A 96 -3.56 -13.97 1.29
N ASP A 97 -3.40 -14.53 0.10
CA ASP A 97 -3.15 -15.95 -0.13
C ASP A 97 -1.76 -16.43 0.34
N LYS A 98 -0.86 -15.50 0.63
CA LYS A 98 0.50 -15.76 1.12
C LYS A 98 0.72 -15.31 2.58
N LYS A 99 -0.34 -14.94 3.30
CA LYS A 99 -0.24 -14.44 4.68
C LYS A 99 0.51 -15.39 5.62
N ASP A 100 0.44 -16.69 5.39
CA ASP A 100 1.13 -17.68 6.19
C ASP A 100 2.66 -17.65 6.02
N ALA A 101 3.17 -17.11 4.91
CA ALA A 101 4.61 -16.91 4.72
C ALA A 101 5.22 -15.93 5.73
N PHE A 102 4.40 -15.08 6.34
CA PHE A 102 4.83 -14.11 7.35
C PHE A 102 4.80 -14.66 8.78
N ARG A 103 4.28 -15.89 8.99
CA ARG A 103 4.26 -16.54 10.30
C ARG A 103 5.67 -16.78 10.80
N GLY A 104 5.89 -16.57 12.08
CA GLY A 104 7.20 -16.80 12.71
C GLY A 104 8.26 -15.73 12.40
N MET A 105 7.94 -14.68 11.62
CA MET A 105 8.87 -13.60 11.32
C MET A 105 8.96 -12.53 12.42
N GLY A 106 8.28 -12.71 13.56
CA GLY A 106 8.28 -11.75 14.66
C GLY A 106 7.55 -10.43 14.33
N LEU A 107 6.59 -10.48 13.40
CA LEU A 107 5.75 -9.33 13.06
C LEU A 107 4.62 -9.19 14.08
N TRP A 108 4.28 -7.93 14.38
CA TRP A 108 3.15 -7.60 15.25
C TRP A 108 1.83 -7.61 14.48
N ALA A 109 1.84 -7.09 13.23
CA ALA A 109 0.63 -7.01 12.41
C ALA A 109 0.92 -7.16 10.91
N LEU A 110 -0.12 -7.59 10.20
CA LEU A 110 -0.23 -7.55 8.74
C LEU A 110 -1.19 -6.41 8.39
N ARG A 111 -0.72 -5.42 7.62
CA ARG A 111 -1.49 -4.22 7.29
C ARG A 111 -2.27 -4.40 5.99
N LEU A 112 -3.55 -4.07 6.03
CA LEU A 112 -4.40 -3.86 4.86
C LEU A 112 -4.58 -2.35 4.67
N GLN A 113 -4.20 -1.82 3.52
CA GLN A 113 -4.28 -0.39 3.22
C GLN A 113 -5.32 -0.14 2.14
N PHE A 114 -6.43 0.43 2.52
CA PHE A 114 -7.51 0.81 1.60
C PHE A 114 -7.34 2.27 1.18
N THR A 115 -7.44 2.53 -0.12
CA THR A 115 -7.23 3.87 -0.71
C THR A 115 -8.29 4.25 -1.73
N THR A 116 -8.69 3.31 -2.59
CA THR A 116 -9.64 3.54 -3.69
C THR A 116 -10.81 2.57 -3.64
N GLU A 117 -10.82 1.68 -2.67
CA GLU A 117 -11.85 0.65 -2.51
C GLU A 117 -13.15 1.27 -1.99
N ASN A 118 -14.27 0.79 -2.53
CA ASN A 118 -15.58 1.07 -1.96
C ASN A 118 -15.88 0.12 -0.77
N PRO A 119 -16.90 0.40 0.05
CA PRO A 119 -17.21 -0.44 1.22
C PRO A 119 -17.42 -1.92 0.90
N SER A 120 -18.10 -2.25 -0.20
CA SER A 120 -18.32 -3.64 -0.61
C SER A 120 -17.02 -4.37 -0.98
N GLU A 121 -16.06 -3.66 -1.60
CA GLU A 121 -14.73 -4.22 -1.89
C GLU A 121 -13.95 -4.45 -0.60
N ILE A 122 -14.03 -3.52 0.36
CA ILE A 122 -13.39 -3.67 1.69
C ILE A 122 -13.91 -4.93 2.38
N ASP A 123 -15.23 -5.13 2.43
CA ASP A 123 -15.84 -6.31 3.04
C ASP A 123 -15.35 -7.60 2.40
N LYS A 124 -15.26 -7.65 1.06
CA LYS A 124 -14.76 -8.83 0.33
C LYS A 124 -13.30 -9.13 0.68
N VAL A 125 -12.45 -8.11 0.77
CA VAL A 125 -11.05 -8.27 1.15
C VAL A 125 -10.92 -8.77 2.60
N LEU A 126 -11.74 -8.25 3.51
CA LEU A 126 -11.77 -8.71 4.90
C LEU A 126 -12.26 -10.17 5.02
N MET A 127 -13.25 -10.57 4.23
CA MET A 127 -13.71 -11.96 4.17
C MET A 127 -12.61 -12.90 3.66
N ASP A 128 -11.85 -12.48 2.64
CA ASP A 128 -10.71 -13.25 2.13
C ASP A 128 -9.58 -13.35 3.17
N TYR A 129 -9.24 -12.25 3.84
CA TYR A 129 -8.27 -12.26 4.93
C TYR A 129 -8.66 -13.25 6.04
N GLN A 130 -9.95 -13.36 6.35
CA GLN A 130 -10.50 -14.28 7.33
C GLN A 130 -10.62 -15.73 6.81
N GLY A 131 -10.35 -15.98 5.52
CA GLY A 131 -10.52 -17.29 4.89
C GLY A 131 -11.96 -17.72 4.68
N ARG A 132 -12.92 -16.76 4.68
CA ARG A 132 -14.36 -17.01 4.48
C ARG A 132 -14.78 -16.97 3.04
N ALA A 133 -14.05 -16.26 2.19
CA ALA A 133 -14.27 -16.16 0.76
C ALA A 133 -12.93 -15.89 0.05
N VAL A 134 -12.90 -16.12 -1.25
CA VAL A 134 -11.77 -15.72 -2.10
C VAL A 134 -12.11 -14.41 -2.79
N PHE A 135 -11.28 -13.40 -2.62
CA PHE A 135 -11.43 -12.13 -3.33
C PHE A 135 -10.70 -12.19 -4.67
N ASP A 136 -11.43 -11.88 -5.73
CA ASP A 136 -10.80 -11.68 -7.04
C ASP A 136 -10.14 -10.30 -7.08
N ALA A 137 -8.83 -10.30 -6.95
CA ALA A 137 -8.02 -9.08 -7.00
C ALA A 137 -7.83 -8.55 -8.43
N GLY A 138 -8.28 -9.28 -9.45
CA GLY A 138 -8.02 -8.94 -10.84
C GLY A 138 -6.53 -8.92 -11.16
N SER A 139 -6.06 -7.86 -11.84
CA SER A 139 -4.63 -7.63 -12.05
C SER A 139 -3.98 -7.09 -10.77
N TYR A 140 -3.02 -7.82 -10.22
CA TYR A 140 -2.33 -7.46 -8.98
C TYR A 140 -0.81 -7.61 -9.08
N THR A 141 -0.09 -7.10 -8.09
CA THR A 141 1.34 -7.28 -7.93
C THR A 141 1.66 -7.99 -6.60
N ARG A 142 2.75 -8.74 -6.58
CA ARG A 142 3.34 -9.32 -5.37
C ARG A 142 4.35 -8.39 -4.69
N GLY A 143 4.56 -7.20 -5.24
CA GLY A 143 5.61 -6.31 -4.78
C GLY A 143 7.01 -6.91 -4.97
N LEU A 144 7.92 -6.53 -4.09
CA LEU A 144 9.32 -6.98 -4.12
C LEU A 144 9.63 -8.08 -3.09
N TYR A 145 8.64 -8.57 -2.36
CA TYR A 145 8.83 -9.52 -1.26
C TYR A 145 9.55 -10.81 -1.66
N SER A 146 9.42 -11.26 -2.91
CA SER A 146 10.04 -12.51 -3.39
C SER A 146 11.34 -12.30 -4.17
N ARG A 147 11.62 -11.09 -4.69
CA ARG A 147 12.77 -10.88 -5.60
C ARG A 147 13.68 -9.71 -5.22
N GLY A 148 13.25 -8.80 -4.32
CA GLY A 148 14.02 -7.62 -3.96
C GLY A 148 14.06 -6.53 -5.04
N VAL A 149 14.83 -5.48 -4.76
CA VAL A 149 15.21 -4.42 -5.71
C VAL A 149 16.53 -4.84 -6.35
N GLU A 150 16.57 -4.87 -7.66
CA GLU A 150 17.80 -5.08 -8.43
C GLU A 150 18.54 -3.76 -8.64
#